data_256a847aa10931c838f6325d361d8dd1
#
_entry.id   256a847aa10931c838f6325d361d8dd1
#
_cell.length_a   1.000
_cell.length_b   1.000
_cell.length_c   1.000
_cell.angle_alpha   90.00
_cell.angle_beta   90.00
_cell.angle_gamma   90.00
#
_symmetry.space_group_name_H-M   'P 1'
#
loop_
_entity.id
_entity.type
_entity.pdbx_description
1 polymer ?
#
loop_
_entity_poly.entity_id
_entity_poly.type
_entity_poly.pdbx_seq_one_letter_code
_entity_poly.pdbx_strand_id
1 'polypeptide(L)'
;MAKVAVIGGGFVGLSSAYWLLRDGHQVTLFDAAGVGHRAGGASFGNAGTFATYACIPVNNPSVFRDLPRYLLAADSPFRVRWRHLPELTPWLLRFLLHSTQQRSAATATALSHLLVRAYSGYADLITQAGLEPLVQRQACLYLYSGEAAFQASQPTLALRQQLGVQTQVLDAREVAALEPALAPLFARGVLFPDSWFLSDPGAFVTQLAQWLVDKGMTLHTEAVTRISPLPAGVVLEAQGQTAAFDHVVLAAGAHARQLAAQCGDAVPLGAERGYHLLFEGSRALISRPVGWAERGFYMTPMARGVRVAGTVELAGLEREQHPGLLDLLRFASKRALPGLGEPSEPWLGFRPTLPDGLPVMGHASGSRRVVYAFGHQHIGLTLGGISGAIVADLVAGRSPALDLGAYSPRRF
;
A
#
# COMPACT_ATOMS: atom_id res chain seq x y z
N MET A 1 -26.04 -6.86 -15.87
CA MET A 1 -25.76 -7.57 -14.60
C MET A 1 -24.88 -8.75 -14.93
N ALA A 2 -23.72 -8.89 -14.32
CA ALA A 2 -22.76 -9.97 -14.55
C ALA A 2 -22.38 -10.62 -13.21
N LYS A 3 -21.95 -11.89 -13.24
CA LYS A 3 -21.33 -12.58 -12.10
C LYS A 3 -19.83 -12.29 -12.09
N VAL A 4 -19.34 -11.61 -11.06
CA VAL A 4 -17.94 -11.18 -10.97
C VAL A 4 -17.29 -11.79 -9.74
N ALA A 5 -16.16 -12.47 -9.94
CA ALA A 5 -15.33 -12.91 -8.82
C ALA A 5 -14.24 -11.87 -8.53
N VAL A 6 -14.00 -11.59 -7.25
CA VAL A 6 -12.88 -10.75 -6.77
C VAL A 6 -11.95 -11.63 -5.96
N ILE A 7 -10.67 -11.68 -6.32
CA ILE A 7 -9.65 -12.49 -5.64
C ILE A 7 -8.77 -11.56 -4.80
N GLY A 8 -8.90 -11.64 -3.47
CA GLY A 8 -8.21 -10.84 -2.48
C GLY A 8 -9.12 -9.84 -1.77
N GLY A 9 -9.19 -9.93 -0.44
CA GLY A 9 -10.04 -9.13 0.47
C GLY A 9 -9.30 -7.96 1.12
N GLY A 10 -8.26 -7.40 0.48
CA GLY A 10 -7.60 -6.18 0.93
C GLY A 10 -8.35 -4.90 0.50
N PHE A 11 -7.78 -3.72 0.79
CA PHE A 11 -8.37 -2.43 0.41
C PHE A 11 -8.80 -2.35 -1.05
N VAL A 12 -7.95 -2.85 -1.96
CA VAL A 12 -8.22 -2.81 -3.41
C VAL A 12 -9.38 -3.73 -3.79
N GLY A 13 -9.38 -4.96 -3.29
CA GLY A 13 -10.42 -5.95 -3.62
C GLY A 13 -11.78 -5.57 -3.04
N LEU A 14 -11.83 -5.11 -1.78
CA LEU A 14 -13.08 -4.67 -1.15
C LEU A 14 -13.64 -3.40 -1.83
N SER A 15 -12.77 -2.45 -2.18
CA SER A 15 -13.20 -1.28 -2.96
C SER A 15 -13.70 -1.68 -4.34
N SER A 16 -13.07 -2.67 -4.99
CA SER A 16 -13.57 -3.21 -6.27
C SER A 16 -14.93 -3.86 -6.10
N ALA A 17 -15.13 -4.64 -5.04
CA ALA A 17 -16.42 -5.25 -4.73
C ALA A 17 -17.52 -4.20 -4.48
N TYR A 18 -17.19 -3.12 -3.76
CA TYR A 18 -18.11 -1.99 -3.55
C TYR A 18 -18.58 -1.38 -4.87
N TRP A 19 -17.66 -1.01 -5.75
CA TRP A 19 -17.98 -0.36 -7.00
C TRP A 19 -18.74 -1.28 -7.97
N LEU A 20 -18.43 -2.59 -7.97
CA LEU A 20 -19.12 -3.60 -8.76
C LEU A 20 -20.56 -3.84 -8.27
N LEU A 21 -20.79 -3.92 -6.95
CA LEU A 21 -22.14 -4.03 -6.37
C LEU A 21 -22.96 -2.78 -6.67
N ARG A 22 -22.37 -1.59 -6.57
CA ARG A 22 -23.00 -0.33 -6.93
C ARG A 22 -23.46 -0.30 -8.40
N ASP A 23 -22.70 -0.93 -9.31
CA ASP A 23 -23.06 -1.07 -10.73
C ASP A 23 -24.07 -2.20 -10.98
N GLY A 24 -24.56 -2.87 -9.93
CA GLY A 24 -25.61 -3.91 -10.02
C GLY A 24 -25.08 -5.29 -10.43
N HIS A 25 -23.78 -5.55 -10.30
CA HIS A 25 -23.22 -6.88 -10.53
C HIS A 25 -23.42 -7.81 -9.32
N GLN A 26 -23.44 -9.13 -9.56
CA GLN A 26 -23.34 -10.15 -8.51
C GLN A 26 -21.87 -10.37 -8.18
N VAL A 27 -21.47 -10.11 -6.94
CA VAL A 27 -20.06 -10.17 -6.53
C VAL A 27 -19.81 -11.34 -5.57
N THR A 28 -18.81 -12.16 -5.89
CA THR A 28 -18.26 -13.18 -5.01
C THR A 28 -16.80 -12.86 -4.72
N LEU A 29 -16.44 -12.68 -3.46
CA LEU A 29 -15.07 -12.38 -3.05
C LEU A 29 -14.42 -13.61 -2.42
N PHE A 30 -13.19 -13.92 -2.82
CA PHE A 30 -12.35 -14.98 -2.29
C PHE A 30 -11.14 -14.37 -1.58
N ASP A 31 -10.92 -14.71 -0.31
CA ASP A 31 -9.71 -14.35 0.44
C ASP A 31 -9.17 -15.56 1.21
N ALA A 32 -7.93 -15.93 0.95
CA ALA A 32 -7.33 -17.16 1.47
C ALA A 32 -7.21 -17.19 3.01
N ALA A 33 -7.03 -16.05 3.65
CA ALA A 33 -6.84 -15.95 5.10
C ALA A 33 -8.09 -15.47 5.85
N GLY A 34 -9.10 -14.99 5.10
CA GLY A 34 -10.23 -14.25 5.65
C GLY A 34 -9.93 -12.76 5.78
N VAL A 35 -10.92 -11.93 5.44
CA VAL A 35 -10.78 -10.47 5.43
C VAL A 35 -10.51 -9.95 6.84
N GLY A 36 -9.53 -9.04 6.97
CA GLY A 36 -9.13 -8.48 8.25
C GLY A 36 -8.34 -9.41 9.16
N HIS A 37 -8.03 -10.62 8.72
CA HIS A 37 -7.24 -11.55 9.53
C HIS A 37 -5.76 -11.09 9.61
N ARG A 38 -5.17 -11.20 10.83
CA ARG A 38 -3.79 -10.79 11.12
C ARG A 38 -2.74 -11.43 10.20
N ALA A 39 -2.94 -12.70 9.84
CA ALA A 39 -2.06 -13.43 8.91
C ALA A 39 -2.39 -13.19 7.43
N GLY A 40 -3.39 -12.35 7.14
CA GLY A 40 -3.78 -11.97 5.78
C GLY A 40 -2.80 -11.04 5.09
N GLY A 41 -3.32 -10.33 4.10
CA GLY A 41 -2.54 -9.39 3.31
C GLY A 41 -2.09 -8.13 4.08
N ALA A 42 -1.40 -7.24 3.39
CA ALA A 42 -0.82 -6.01 3.94
C ALA A 42 -1.83 -5.00 4.50
N SER A 43 -3.13 -5.23 4.34
CA SER A 43 -4.18 -4.30 4.76
C SER A 43 -4.35 -4.22 6.28
N PHE A 44 -4.36 -5.37 6.99
CA PHE A 44 -4.52 -5.41 8.44
C PHE A 44 -3.49 -4.57 9.19
N GLY A 45 -2.21 -4.78 8.86
CA GLY A 45 -1.08 -4.13 9.55
C GLY A 45 -0.58 -2.87 8.87
N ASN A 46 -1.37 -2.26 7.99
CA ASN A 46 -1.02 -1.03 7.30
C ASN A 46 -0.68 0.10 8.28
N ALA A 47 0.21 1.02 7.87
CA ALA A 47 0.55 2.21 8.66
C ALA A 47 -0.64 3.18 8.86
N GLY A 48 -1.75 2.94 8.17
CA GLY A 48 -2.99 3.70 8.28
C GLY A 48 -2.97 5.04 7.57
N THR A 49 -1.84 5.51 7.08
CA THR A 49 -1.72 6.83 6.45
C THR A 49 -2.29 6.83 5.04
N PHE A 50 -3.23 7.73 4.79
CA PHE A 50 -3.74 8.03 3.46
C PHE A 50 -2.82 9.06 2.81
N ALA A 51 -1.84 8.54 2.09
CA ALA A 51 -0.67 9.30 1.67
C ALA A 51 -0.86 9.89 0.27
N THR A 52 -1.70 10.92 0.12
CA THR A 52 -1.90 11.65 -1.13
C THR A 52 -0.62 12.28 -1.68
N TYR A 53 0.37 12.49 -0.82
CA TYR A 53 1.68 13.04 -1.12
C TYR A 53 2.71 12.00 -1.65
N ALA A 54 2.35 10.71 -1.70
CA ALA A 54 3.29 9.63 -2.01
C ALA A 54 3.52 9.42 -3.52
N CYS A 55 3.61 10.51 -4.29
CA CYS A 55 3.87 10.46 -5.73
C CYS A 55 5.33 10.15 -6.08
N ILE A 56 6.29 10.36 -5.16
CA ILE A 56 7.69 10.03 -5.43
C ILE A 56 7.91 8.53 -5.25
N PRO A 57 8.31 7.80 -6.30
CA PRO A 57 8.54 6.38 -6.21
C PRO A 57 9.80 6.05 -5.39
N VAL A 58 9.84 4.85 -4.82
CA VAL A 58 11.02 4.35 -4.08
C VAL A 58 12.22 4.20 -5.02
N ASN A 59 11.98 3.76 -6.25
CA ASN A 59 12.97 3.67 -7.32
C ASN A 59 13.25 5.05 -7.94
N ASN A 60 13.95 5.91 -7.23
CA ASN A 60 14.37 7.23 -7.67
C ASN A 60 15.90 7.35 -7.66
N PRO A 61 16.50 8.39 -8.26
CA PRO A 61 17.95 8.52 -8.40
C PRO A 61 18.75 8.48 -7.11
N SER A 62 18.14 8.79 -5.95
CA SER A 62 18.85 8.72 -4.66
C SER A 62 19.30 7.30 -4.31
N VAL A 63 18.63 6.28 -4.87
CA VAL A 63 18.98 4.87 -4.68
C VAL A 63 20.45 4.61 -5.01
N PHE A 64 20.97 5.17 -6.13
CA PHE A 64 22.36 4.97 -6.52
C PHE A 64 23.36 5.53 -5.51
N ARG A 65 23.02 6.65 -4.88
CA ARG A 65 23.85 7.28 -3.84
C ARG A 65 23.73 6.55 -2.50
N ASP A 66 22.51 6.13 -2.17
CA ASP A 66 22.17 5.65 -0.84
C ASP A 66 22.34 4.11 -0.70
N LEU A 67 22.41 3.37 -1.83
CA LEU A 67 22.53 1.91 -1.87
C LEU A 67 23.71 1.34 -1.06
N PRO A 68 24.96 1.88 -1.15
CA PRO A 68 26.07 1.39 -0.32
C PRO A 68 25.75 1.49 1.18
N ARG A 69 25.17 2.60 1.61
CA ARG A 69 24.76 2.80 3.00
C ARG A 69 23.66 1.82 3.40
N TYR A 70 22.66 1.60 2.54
CA TYR A 70 21.56 0.67 2.83
C TYR A 70 22.04 -0.78 2.96
N LEU A 71 23.05 -1.19 2.22
CA LEU A 71 23.59 -2.56 2.27
C LEU A 71 24.57 -2.77 3.42
N LEU A 72 25.35 -1.74 3.80
CA LEU A 72 26.48 -1.87 4.73
C LEU A 72 26.18 -1.38 6.14
N ALA A 73 25.27 -0.42 6.34
CA ALA A 73 24.98 0.12 7.65
C ALA A 73 24.23 -0.88 8.53
N ALA A 74 24.69 -1.08 9.75
CA ALA A 74 24.06 -1.97 10.72
C ALA A 74 22.65 -1.49 11.13
N ASP A 75 22.42 -0.17 11.12
CA ASP A 75 21.15 0.49 11.45
C ASP A 75 20.30 0.84 10.23
N SER A 76 20.55 0.21 9.07
CA SER A 76 19.76 0.41 7.86
C SER A 76 18.35 -0.11 8.03
N PRO A 77 17.31 0.66 7.63
CA PRO A 77 15.93 0.18 7.57
C PRO A 77 15.67 -0.78 6.41
N PHE A 78 16.67 -1.02 5.57
CA PHE A 78 16.61 -1.90 4.41
C PHE A 78 17.51 -3.13 4.61
N ARG A 79 16.98 -4.31 4.30
CA ARG A 79 17.72 -5.58 4.35
C ARG A 79 17.42 -6.44 3.13
N VAL A 80 18.45 -7.17 2.68
CA VAL A 80 18.34 -8.22 1.67
C VAL A 80 18.77 -9.53 2.30
N ARG A 81 17.95 -10.57 2.17
CA ARG A 81 18.36 -11.93 2.54
C ARG A 81 19.19 -12.51 1.39
N TRP A 82 20.47 -12.63 1.58
CA TRP A 82 21.43 -13.03 0.54
C TRP A 82 21.09 -14.36 -0.14
N ARG A 83 20.44 -15.29 0.58
CA ARG A 83 19.99 -16.57 0.00
C ARG A 83 18.96 -16.39 -1.14
N HIS A 84 18.20 -15.29 -1.13
CA HIS A 84 17.23 -14.98 -2.18
C HIS A 84 17.80 -14.11 -3.31
N LEU A 85 19.06 -13.71 -3.22
CA LEU A 85 19.67 -12.81 -4.20
C LEU A 85 19.60 -13.33 -5.65
N PRO A 86 19.83 -14.64 -5.93
CA PRO A 86 19.71 -15.14 -7.30
C PRO A 86 18.32 -14.93 -7.90
N GLU A 87 17.27 -15.15 -7.11
CA GLU A 87 15.87 -14.97 -7.54
C GLU A 87 15.49 -13.49 -7.64
N LEU A 88 16.08 -12.66 -6.80
CA LEU A 88 15.81 -11.20 -6.75
C LEU A 88 16.61 -10.43 -7.82
N THR A 89 17.72 -10.97 -8.32
CA THR A 89 18.60 -10.27 -9.27
C THR A 89 17.86 -9.71 -10.48
N PRO A 90 17.01 -10.46 -11.21
CA PRO A 90 16.28 -9.92 -12.35
C PRO A 90 15.35 -8.76 -11.97
N TRP A 91 14.74 -8.83 -10.79
CA TRP A 91 13.88 -7.76 -10.25
C TRP A 91 14.70 -6.54 -9.89
N LEU A 92 15.84 -6.72 -9.19
CA LEU A 92 16.73 -5.62 -8.78
C LEU A 92 17.32 -4.90 -9.98
N LEU A 93 17.73 -5.62 -11.02
CA LEU A 93 18.22 -5.01 -12.26
C LEU A 93 17.13 -4.12 -12.91
N ARG A 94 15.90 -4.60 -13.00
CA ARG A 94 14.78 -3.78 -13.50
C ARG A 94 14.51 -2.58 -12.61
N PHE A 95 14.55 -2.75 -11.27
CA PHE A 95 14.38 -1.66 -10.31
C PHE A 95 15.45 -0.56 -10.53
N LEU A 96 16.72 -0.93 -10.66
CA LEU A 96 17.79 0.03 -10.95
C LEU A 96 17.61 0.72 -12.31
N LEU A 97 17.20 -0.01 -13.34
CA LEU A 97 16.89 0.58 -14.65
C LEU A 97 15.74 1.62 -14.57
N HIS A 98 14.79 1.42 -13.69
CA HIS A 98 13.69 2.38 -13.45
C HIS A 98 14.05 3.50 -12.47
N SER A 99 15.22 3.45 -11.81
CA SER A 99 15.68 4.47 -10.86
C SER A 99 16.36 5.67 -11.52
N THR A 100 16.37 5.78 -12.86
CA THR A 100 16.90 6.96 -13.57
C THR A 100 15.99 8.17 -13.38
N GLN A 101 16.53 9.37 -13.50
CA GLN A 101 15.80 10.63 -13.36
C GLN A 101 14.52 10.68 -14.24
N GLN A 102 14.68 10.35 -15.51
CA GLN A 102 13.59 10.40 -16.49
C GLN A 102 12.47 9.41 -16.16
N ARG A 103 12.81 8.14 -15.86
CA ARG A 103 11.83 7.10 -15.56
C ARG A 103 11.14 7.34 -14.21
N SER A 104 11.91 7.74 -13.20
CA SER A 104 11.37 8.11 -11.90
C SER A 104 10.40 9.30 -11.98
N ALA A 105 10.71 10.32 -12.78
CA ALA A 105 9.81 11.44 -13.01
C ALA A 105 8.52 11.02 -13.74
N ALA A 106 8.61 10.15 -14.74
CA ALA A 106 7.44 9.61 -15.43
C ALA A 106 6.56 8.78 -14.48
N THR A 107 7.17 7.94 -13.63
CA THR A 107 6.47 7.20 -12.58
C THR A 107 5.79 8.14 -11.58
N ALA A 108 6.48 9.21 -11.15
CA ALA A 108 5.92 10.20 -10.22
C ALA A 108 4.69 10.90 -10.82
N THR A 109 4.74 11.27 -12.10
CA THR A 109 3.61 11.85 -12.83
C THR A 109 2.43 10.87 -12.91
N ALA A 110 2.69 9.61 -13.28
CA ALA A 110 1.65 8.59 -13.31
C ALA A 110 1.01 8.39 -11.92
N LEU A 111 1.82 8.25 -10.85
CA LEU A 111 1.29 8.14 -9.49
C LEU A 111 0.45 9.34 -9.08
N SER A 112 0.85 10.58 -9.43
CA SER A 112 0.09 11.78 -9.09
C SER A 112 -1.31 11.79 -9.73
N HIS A 113 -1.48 11.26 -10.94
CA HIS A 113 -2.78 11.13 -11.60
C HIS A 113 -3.76 10.21 -10.85
N LEU A 114 -3.25 9.18 -10.17
CA LEU A 114 -4.07 8.33 -9.30
C LEU A 114 -4.32 9.00 -7.94
N LEU A 115 -3.28 9.59 -7.34
CA LEU A 115 -3.32 10.15 -5.99
C LEU A 115 -4.27 11.34 -5.88
N VAL A 116 -4.35 12.20 -6.89
CA VAL A 116 -5.30 13.32 -6.92
C VAL A 116 -6.77 12.85 -6.89
N ARG A 117 -7.02 11.61 -7.32
CA ARG A 117 -8.36 10.98 -7.34
C ARG A 117 -8.60 10.03 -6.16
N ALA A 118 -7.60 9.86 -5.29
CA ALA A 118 -7.66 8.87 -4.23
C ALA A 118 -8.85 9.06 -3.29
N TYR A 119 -9.13 10.30 -2.89
CA TYR A 119 -10.24 10.60 -1.99
C TYR A 119 -11.61 10.35 -2.65
N SER A 120 -11.81 10.79 -3.90
CA SER A 120 -13.09 10.61 -4.60
C SER A 120 -13.47 9.14 -4.78
N GLY A 121 -12.46 8.25 -4.90
CA GLY A 121 -12.69 6.81 -4.96
C GLY A 121 -13.22 6.20 -3.65
N TYR A 122 -13.02 6.88 -2.52
CA TYR A 122 -13.44 6.42 -1.20
C TYR A 122 -14.65 7.16 -0.62
N ALA A 123 -14.93 8.39 -1.05
CA ALA A 123 -15.89 9.27 -0.37
C ALA A 123 -17.24 8.60 -0.14
N ASP A 124 -17.89 8.14 -1.21
CA ASP A 124 -19.19 7.46 -1.13
C ASP A 124 -19.12 6.16 -0.32
N LEU A 125 -18.06 5.36 -0.51
CA LEU A 125 -17.86 4.09 0.18
C LEU A 125 -17.79 4.30 1.70
N ILE A 126 -17.00 5.27 2.16
CA ILE A 126 -16.84 5.58 3.59
C ILE A 126 -18.18 5.97 4.17
N THR A 127 -18.92 6.88 3.50
CA THR A 127 -20.21 7.37 4.00
C THR A 127 -21.27 6.28 4.00
N GLN A 128 -21.41 5.53 2.90
CA GLN A 128 -22.46 4.51 2.82
C GLN A 128 -22.24 3.34 3.77
N ALA A 129 -20.98 2.96 4.01
CA ALA A 129 -20.64 1.88 4.92
C ALA A 129 -20.48 2.33 6.39
N GLY A 130 -20.69 3.61 6.70
CA GLY A 130 -20.60 4.16 8.07
C GLY A 130 -19.19 4.07 8.66
N LEU A 131 -18.16 4.26 7.84
CA LEU A 131 -16.75 4.10 8.23
C LEU A 131 -16.07 5.41 8.66
N GLU A 132 -16.79 6.54 8.68
CA GLU A 132 -16.29 7.86 9.10
C GLU A 132 -15.61 7.85 10.46
N PRO A 133 -16.09 7.13 11.50
CA PRO A 133 -15.44 7.11 12.81
C PRO A 133 -14.00 6.57 12.78
N LEU A 134 -13.65 5.77 11.77
CA LEU A 134 -12.30 5.26 11.60
C LEU A 134 -11.38 6.22 10.85
N VAL A 135 -11.93 7.26 10.21
CA VAL A 135 -11.19 8.25 9.42
C VAL A 135 -10.80 9.43 10.29
N GLN A 136 -9.52 9.74 10.36
CA GLN A 136 -8.95 10.84 11.13
C GLN A 136 -8.35 11.88 10.18
N ARG A 137 -8.82 13.12 10.25
CA ARG A 137 -8.50 14.20 9.29
C ARG A 137 -7.25 15.01 9.63
N GLN A 138 -6.35 14.46 10.44
CA GLN A 138 -5.08 15.11 10.77
C GLN A 138 -4.01 14.81 9.73
N ALA A 139 -3.36 15.88 9.29
CA ALA A 139 -2.28 15.85 8.30
C ALA A 139 -1.06 15.06 8.78
N CYS A 140 -0.39 14.36 7.87
CA CYS A 140 0.86 13.65 8.14
C CYS A 140 2.02 14.64 8.27
N LEU A 141 2.90 14.41 9.24
CA LEU A 141 4.10 15.19 9.50
C LEU A 141 5.35 14.37 9.18
N TYR A 142 6.21 14.85 8.27
CA TYR A 142 7.55 14.30 8.05
C TYR A 142 8.58 15.09 8.85
N LEU A 143 9.45 14.39 9.56
CA LEU A 143 10.48 14.95 10.43
C LEU A 143 11.88 14.69 9.85
N TYR A 144 12.72 15.69 9.97
CA TYR A 144 14.13 15.68 9.57
C TYR A 144 15.00 16.03 10.78
N SER A 145 15.97 15.16 11.08
CA SER A 145 16.83 15.32 12.26
C SER A 145 17.76 16.54 12.18
N GLY A 146 18.14 16.95 10.97
CA GLY A 146 19.06 18.07 10.77
C GLY A 146 18.79 18.83 9.49
N GLU A 147 19.31 20.06 9.40
CA GLU A 147 19.16 20.93 8.24
C GLU A 147 19.72 20.29 6.96
N ALA A 148 20.83 19.55 7.04
CA ALA A 148 21.42 18.86 5.89
C ALA A 148 20.47 17.81 5.29
N ALA A 149 19.78 17.03 6.13
CA ALA A 149 18.80 16.04 5.68
C ALA A 149 17.57 16.72 5.03
N PHE A 150 17.11 17.83 5.61
CA PHE A 150 16.05 18.64 5.05
C PHE A 150 16.44 19.23 3.69
N GLN A 151 17.66 19.83 3.56
CA GLN A 151 18.15 20.36 2.28
C GLN A 151 18.29 19.27 1.21
N ALA A 152 18.75 18.07 1.58
CA ALA A 152 18.80 16.92 0.66
C ALA A 152 17.42 16.48 0.16
N SER A 153 16.35 16.80 0.87
CA SER A 153 14.96 16.48 0.47
C SER A 153 14.34 17.52 -0.48
N GLN A 154 14.92 18.72 -0.62
CA GLN A 154 14.33 19.82 -1.39
C GLN A 154 13.97 19.45 -2.84
N PRO A 155 14.80 18.72 -3.63
CA PRO A 155 14.42 18.33 -4.98
C PRO A 155 13.14 17.47 -5.03
N THR A 156 12.96 16.56 -4.06
CA THR A 156 11.76 15.73 -4.00
C THR A 156 10.54 16.48 -3.48
N LEU A 157 10.73 17.46 -2.60
CA LEU A 157 9.65 18.35 -2.15
C LEU A 157 9.19 19.26 -3.29
N ALA A 158 10.12 19.86 -4.03
CA ALA A 158 9.81 20.67 -5.21
C ALA A 158 9.05 19.88 -6.27
N LEU A 159 9.45 18.62 -6.55
CA LEU A 159 8.72 17.75 -7.48
C LEU A 159 7.30 17.45 -6.99
N ARG A 160 7.12 17.18 -5.68
CA ARG A 160 5.77 17.00 -5.09
C ARG A 160 4.90 18.24 -5.33
N GLN A 161 5.43 19.43 -5.06
CA GLN A 161 4.71 20.70 -5.27
C GLN A 161 4.35 20.92 -6.74
N GLN A 162 5.27 20.64 -7.67
CA GLN A 162 5.01 20.68 -9.12
C GLN A 162 3.89 19.71 -9.53
N LEU A 163 3.76 18.56 -8.83
CA LEU A 163 2.71 17.56 -9.04
C LEU A 163 1.43 17.85 -8.24
N GLY A 164 1.30 19.06 -7.66
CA GLY A 164 0.10 19.52 -6.99
C GLY A 164 -0.01 19.16 -5.50
N VAL A 165 1.02 18.56 -4.89
CA VAL A 165 1.01 18.21 -3.46
C VAL A 165 1.23 19.48 -2.62
N GLN A 166 0.29 19.77 -1.73
CA GLN A 166 0.44 20.86 -0.76
C GLN A 166 1.41 20.46 0.36
N THR A 167 2.30 21.39 0.72
CA THR A 167 3.28 21.20 1.79
C THR A 167 3.41 22.44 2.65
N GLN A 168 3.60 22.26 3.95
CA GLN A 168 3.95 23.33 4.88
C GLN A 168 5.22 22.94 5.62
N VAL A 169 6.25 23.78 5.51
CA VAL A 169 7.52 23.60 6.23
C VAL A 169 7.38 24.18 7.63
N LEU A 170 7.84 23.43 8.63
CA LEU A 170 7.82 23.79 10.04
C LEU A 170 9.26 23.83 10.57
N ASP A 171 9.54 24.79 11.44
CA ASP A 171 10.76 24.81 12.23
C ASP A 171 10.66 23.90 13.46
N ALA A 172 11.76 23.80 14.25
CA ALA A 172 11.81 22.95 15.43
C ALA A 172 10.80 23.37 16.52
N ARG A 173 10.51 24.67 16.67
CA ARG A 173 9.54 25.18 17.65
C ARG A 173 8.12 24.87 17.23
N GLU A 174 7.80 25.04 15.97
CA GLU A 174 6.51 24.69 15.39
C GLU A 174 6.23 23.19 15.47
N VAL A 175 7.27 22.35 15.20
CA VAL A 175 7.18 20.89 15.40
C VAL A 175 6.88 20.54 16.86
N ALA A 176 7.60 21.14 17.83
CA ALA A 176 7.39 20.90 19.25
C ALA A 176 6.02 21.39 19.74
N ALA A 177 5.54 22.52 19.21
CA ALA A 177 4.19 23.02 19.51
C ALA A 177 3.08 22.11 18.96
N LEU A 178 3.31 21.53 17.77
CA LEU A 178 2.35 20.66 17.09
C LEU A 178 2.27 19.27 17.74
N GLU A 179 3.39 18.69 18.13
CA GLU A 179 3.52 17.36 18.75
C GLU A 179 4.46 17.41 19.97
N PRO A 180 3.97 17.89 21.13
CA PRO A 180 4.81 18.19 22.29
C PRO A 180 5.50 16.98 22.93
N ALA A 181 5.00 15.76 22.71
CA ALA A 181 5.61 14.54 23.26
C ALA A 181 6.81 14.03 22.45
N LEU A 182 7.06 14.60 21.26
CA LEU A 182 8.25 14.25 20.49
C LEU A 182 9.51 14.76 21.19
N ALA A 183 10.57 13.94 21.15
CA ALA A 183 11.87 14.39 21.62
C ALA A 183 12.42 15.55 20.76
N PRO A 184 13.24 16.46 21.31
CA PRO A 184 13.79 17.62 20.60
C PRO A 184 14.96 17.21 19.66
N LEU A 185 14.70 16.27 18.78
CA LEU A 185 15.68 15.66 17.85
C LEU A 185 15.53 16.19 16.42
N PHE A 186 14.51 17.00 16.16
CA PHE A 186 14.13 17.35 14.80
C PHE A 186 14.32 18.83 14.54
N ALA A 187 15.13 19.14 13.53
CA ALA A 187 15.39 20.51 13.11
C ALA A 187 14.28 21.09 12.23
N ARG A 188 13.64 20.23 11.44
CA ARG A 188 12.58 20.62 10.49
C ARG A 188 11.45 19.60 10.45
N GLY A 189 10.24 20.10 10.13
CA GLY A 189 9.08 19.30 9.77
C GLY A 189 8.52 19.70 8.41
N VAL A 190 7.87 18.76 7.73
CA VAL A 190 7.05 19.02 6.55
C VAL A 190 5.68 18.41 6.78
N LEU A 191 4.66 19.24 6.83
CA LEU A 191 3.27 18.84 6.96
C LEU A 191 2.66 18.67 5.56
N PHE A 192 1.83 17.61 5.39
CA PHE A 192 1.05 17.35 4.18
C PHE A 192 -0.44 17.53 4.46
N PRO A 193 -1.02 18.73 4.26
CA PRO A 193 -2.37 19.09 4.71
C PRO A 193 -3.47 18.18 4.16
N ASP A 194 -3.34 17.74 2.92
CA ASP A 194 -4.37 16.94 2.23
C ASP A 194 -4.34 15.45 2.59
N SER A 195 -3.44 15.04 3.50
CA SER A 195 -3.39 13.67 4.00
C SER A 195 -4.30 13.48 5.22
N TRP A 196 -4.68 12.24 5.44
CA TRP A 196 -5.44 11.78 6.61
C TRP A 196 -5.03 10.35 6.95
N PHE A 197 -5.64 9.74 7.97
CA PHE A 197 -5.28 8.38 8.35
C PHE A 197 -6.48 7.59 8.90
N LEU A 198 -6.33 6.26 8.92
CA LEU A 198 -7.26 5.37 9.58
C LEU A 198 -6.76 5.06 10.99
N SER A 199 -7.64 5.21 11.97
CA SER A 199 -7.35 4.83 13.36
C SER A 199 -7.25 3.32 13.55
N ASP A 200 -7.86 2.52 12.67
CA ASP A 200 -7.74 1.05 12.63
C ASP A 200 -7.97 0.51 11.20
N PRO A 201 -6.91 0.26 10.44
CA PRO A 201 -7.00 -0.34 9.10
C PRO A 201 -7.63 -1.74 9.08
N GLY A 202 -7.40 -2.54 10.13
CA GLY A 202 -7.99 -3.88 10.27
C GLY A 202 -9.50 -3.80 10.46
N ALA A 203 -9.95 -2.95 11.37
CA ALA A 203 -11.39 -2.70 11.58
C ALA A 203 -12.06 -2.15 10.32
N PHE A 204 -11.39 -1.25 9.59
CA PHE A 204 -11.92 -0.70 8.34
C PHE A 204 -12.23 -1.79 7.31
N VAL A 205 -11.28 -2.67 7.00
CA VAL A 205 -11.51 -3.73 6.02
C VAL A 205 -12.54 -4.75 6.51
N THR A 206 -12.57 -5.07 7.80
CA THR A 206 -13.54 -6.01 8.38
C THR A 206 -14.96 -5.46 8.34
N GLN A 207 -15.16 -4.20 8.77
CA GLN A 207 -16.48 -3.54 8.74
C GLN A 207 -16.97 -3.34 7.32
N LEU A 208 -16.08 -2.93 6.39
CA LEU A 208 -16.43 -2.82 4.98
C LEU A 208 -16.85 -4.16 4.40
N ALA A 209 -16.12 -5.24 4.68
CA ALA A 209 -16.47 -6.57 4.18
C ALA A 209 -17.84 -7.03 4.73
N GLN A 210 -18.12 -6.82 6.02
CA GLN A 210 -19.41 -7.14 6.60
C GLN A 210 -20.53 -6.35 5.93
N TRP A 211 -20.34 -5.04 5.76
CA TRP A 211 -21.33 -4.21 5.07
C TRP A 211 -21.59 -4.67 3.62
N LEU A 212 -20.55 -5.08 2.89
CA LEU A 212 -20.68 -5.61 1.53
C LEU A 212 -21.45 -6.95 1.52
N VAL A 213 -21.23 -7.81 2.50
CA VAL A 213 -22.00 -9.06 2.66
C VAL A 213 -23.47 -8.74 2.91
N ASP A 214 -23.77 -7.79 3.79
CA ASP A 214 -25.15 -7.33 4.06
C ASP A 214 -25.81 -6.70 2.80
N LYS A 215 -25.00 -6.22 1.86
CA LYS A 215 -25.44 -5.73 0.54
C LYS A 215 -25.49 -6.80 -0.56
N GLY A 216 -25.26 -8.07 -0.21
CA GLY A 216 -25.41 -9.21 -1.12
C GLY A 216 -24.12 -9.73 -1.74
N MET A 217 -22.94 -9.30 -1.26
CA MET A 217 -21.68 -9.94 -1.63
C MET A 217 -21.58 -11.33 -1.01
N THR A 218 -21.21 -12.34 -1.79
CA THR A 218 -20.81 -13.64 -1.24
C THR A 218 -19.32 -13.60 -0.88
N LEU A 219 -18.98 -14.06 0.33
CA LEU A 219 -17.59 -14.11 0.81
C LEU A 219 -17.16 -15.54 1.06
N HIS A 220 -16.04 -15.96 0.46
CA HIS A 220 -15.38 -17.24 0.68
C HIS A 220 -14.00 -17.04 1.30
N THR A 221 -13.75 -17.76 2.42
CA THR A 221 -12.42 -17.83 3.04
C THR A 221 -11.66 -19.01 2.42
N GLU A 222 -11.26 -18.84 1.16
CA GLU A 222 -10.64 -19.87 0.33
C GLU A 222 -9.56 -19.29 -0.56
N ALA A 223 -8.51 -20.10 -0.80
CA ALA A 223 -7.46 -19.73 -1.75
C ALA A 223 -7.87 -20.16 -3.16
N VAL A 224 -7.92 -19.20 -4.08
CA VAL A 224 -8.01 -19.48 -5.52
C VAL A 224 -6.65 -19.96 -6.00
N THR A 225 -6.61 -21.15 -6.60
CA THR A 225 -5.38 -21.79 -7.10
C THR A 225 -5.24 -21.70 -8.61
N ARG A 226 -6.36 -21.56 -9.34
CA ARG A 226 -6.36 -21.48 -10.79
C ARG A 226 -7.38 -20.48 -11.32
N ILE A 227 -6.96 -19.77 -12.37
CA ILE A 227 -7.81 -18.92 -13.20
C ILE A 227 -7.71 -19.45 -14.63
N SER A 228 -8.83 -19.85 -15.21
CA SER A 228 -8.92 -20.37 -16.58
C SER A 228 -9.84 -19.49 -17.41
N PRO A 229 -9.29 -18.51 -18.15
CA PRO A 229 -10.10 -17.68 -19.05
C PRO A 229 -10.65 -18.51 -20.22
N LEU A 230 -11.94 -18.33 -20.52
CA LEU A 230 -12.65 -18.95 -21.64
C LEU A 230 -13.29 -17.86 -22.53
N PRO A 231 -13.66 -18.16 -23.76
CA PRO A 231 -14.32 -17.19 -24.64
C PRO A 231 -15.60 -16.59 -24.04
N ALA A 232 -16.39 -17.40 -23.30
CA ALA A 232 -17.66 -16.96 -22.73
C ALA A 232 -17.62 -16.56 -21.26
N GLY A 233 -16.50 -16.74 -20.53
CA GLY A 233 -16.38 -16.45 -19.12
C GLY A 233 -15.00 -16.80 -18.56
N VAL A 234 -14.93 -16.98 -17.24
CA VAL A 234 -13.72 -17.42 -16.53
C VAL A 234 -14.10 -18.50 -15.53
N VAL A 235 -13.36 -19.60 -15.50
CA VAL A 235 -13.50 -20.64 -14.47
C VAL A 235 -12.41 -20.44 -13.42
N LEU A 236 -12.82 -20.40 -12.15
CA LEU A 236 -11.93 -20.41 -11.00
C LEU A 236 -11.91 -21.77 -10.35
N GLU A 237 -10.75 -22.16 -9.80
CA GLU A 237 -10.59 -23.32 -8.94
C GLU A 237 -10.19 -22.85 -7.55
N ALA A 238 -10.95 -23.21 -6.53
CA ALA A 238 -10.68 -22.98 -5.11
C ALA A 238 -10.99 -24.26 -4.33
N GLN A 239 -10.11 -24.70 -3.45
CA GLN A 239 -10.25 -25.94 -2.65
C GLN A 239 -10.70 -27.18 -3.45
N GLY A 240 -10.24 -27.30 -4.70
CA GLY A 240 -10.60 -28.43 -5.59
C GLY A 240 -11.99 -28.34 -6.23
N GLN A 241 -12.74 -27.28 -5.94
CA GLN A 241 -14.02 -26.99 -6.59
C GLN A 241 -13.86 -25.94 -7.68
N THR A 242 -14.68 -26.02 -8.70
CA THR A 242 -14.68 -25.05 -9.81
C THR A 242 -15.97 -24.25 -9.83
N ALA A 243 -15.84 -22.94 -10.11
CA ALA A 243 -16.99 -22.05 -10.30
C ALA A 243 -16.77 -21.15 -11.52
N ALA A 244 -17.85 -20.90 -12.27
CA ALA A 244 -17.82 -20.07 -13.47
C ALA A 244 -18.34 -18.65 -13.19
N PHE A 245 -17.65 -17.66 -13.76
CA PHE A 245 -17.96 -16.24 -13.66
C PHE A 245 -17.90 -15.57 -15.03
N ASP A 246 -18.60 -14.45 -15.19
CA ASP A 246 -18.52 -13.64 -16.39
C ASP A 246 -17.20 -12.85 -16.43
N HIS A 247 -16.75 -12.36 -15.27
CA HIS A 247 -15.50 -11.63 -15.09
C HIS A 247 -14.79 -12.03 -13.79
N VAL A 248 -13.47 -11.84 -13.78
CA VAL A 248 -12.62 -12.02 -12.59
C VAL A 248 -11.78 -10.77 -12.38
N VAL A 249 -11.72 -10.29 -11.13
CA VAL A 249 -10.83 -9.23 -10.67
C VAL A 249 -9.71 -9.85 -9.85
N LEU A 250 -8.46 -9.72 -10.28
CA LEU A 250 -7.29 -10.18 -9.54
C LEU A 250 -6.72 -9.03 -8.71
N ALA A 251 -7.00 -9.04 -7.40
CA ALA A 251 -6.56 -8.07 -6.40
C ALA A 251 -5.80 -8.74 -5.23
N ALA A 252 -5.12 -9.87 -5.49
CA ALA A 252 -4.49 -10.74 -4.49
C ALA A 252 -3.14 -10.20 -3.94
N GLY A 253 -2.85 -8.90 -4.09
CA GLY A 253 -1.65 -8.27 -3.55
C GLY A 253 -0.37 -9.00 -3.96
N ALA A 254 0.49 -9.35 -3.00
CA ALA A 254 1.77 -10.03 -3.25
C ALA A 254 1.62 -11.45 -3.80
N HIS A 255 0.44 -12.06 -3.70
CA HIS A 255 0.15 -13.40 -4.20
C HIS A 255 -0.39 -13.42 -5.65
N ALA A 256 -0.52 -12.26 -6.32
CA ALA A 256 -1.10 -12.17 -7.65
C ALA A 256 -0.21 -12.74 -8.77
N ARG A 257 1.11 -12.87 -8.58
CA ARG A 257 2.09 -13.21 -9.63
C ARG A 257 1.77 -14.50 -10.39
N GLN A 258 1.51 -15.58 -9.64
CA GLN A 258 1.26 -16.90 -10.25
C GLN A 258 -0.09 -16.92 -10.97
N LEU A 259 -1.11 -16.26 -10.43
CA LEU A 259 -2.43 -16.18 -11.03
C LEU A 259 -2.42 -15.31 -12.30
N ALA A 260 -1.63 -14.22 -12.33
CA ALA A 260 -1.44 -13.41 -13.53
C ALA A 260 -0.75 -14.19 -14.65
N ALA A 261 0.25 -15.01 -14.31
CA ALA A 261 0.93 -15.87 -15.29
C ALA A 261 -0.01 -16.87 -15.97
N GLN A 262 -1.01 -17.39 -15.26
CA GLN A 262 -2.06 -18.26 -15.83
C GLN A 262 -2.96 -17.53 -16.84
N CYS A 263 -3.01 -16.20 -16.77
CA CYS A 263 -3.77 -15.36 -17.69
C CYS A 263 -2.92 -14.77 -18.83
N GLY A 264 -1.66 -15.22 -18.97
CA GLY A 264 -0.75 -14.84 -20.05
C GLY A 264 0.20 -13.69 -19.72
N ASP A 265 0.28 -13.24 -18.45
CA ASP A 265 1.09 -12.08 -18.06
C ASP A 265 2.19 -12.46 -17.05
N ALA A 266 3.45 -12.44 -17.49
CA ALA A 266 4.63 -12.70 -16.65
C ALA A 266 5.07 -11.41 -15.90
N VAL A 267 4.22 -10.91 -14.99
CA VAL A 267 4.47 -9.68 -14.26
C VAL A 267 5.60 -9.86 -13.23
N PRO A 268 6.63 -8.98 -13.19
CA PRO A 268 7.74 -9.06 -12.24
C PRO A 268 7.35 -8.55 -10.85
N LEU A 269 6.30 -9.13 -10.28
CA LEU A 269 5.80 -8.80 -8.94
C LEU A 269 6.72 -9.40 -7.88
N GLY A 270 7.30 -8.54 -7.04
CA GLY A 270 8.05 -8.88 -5.84
C GLY A 270 7.23 -8.66 -4.57
N ALA A 271 7.75 -9.16 -3.46
CA ALA A 271 7.22 -8.91 -2.14
C ALA A 271 8.25 -8.18 -1.28
N GLU A 272 7.93 -6.95 -0.86
CA GLU A 272 8.66 -6.26 0.18
C GLU A 272 8.05 -6.57 1.54
N ARG A 273 8.83 -7.14 2.41
CA ARG A 273 8.44 -7.44 3.80
C ARG A 273 8.53 -6.15 4.61
N GLY A 274 7.43 -5.76 5.22
CA GLY A 274 7.33 -4.61 6.11
C GLY A 274 6.90 -5.03 7.51
N TYR A 275 7.42 -4.36 8.51
CA TYR A 275 7.15 -4.67 9.91
C TYR A 275 6.39 -3.55 10.59
N HIS A 276 5.61 -3.91 11.62
CA HIS A 276 5.17 -2.94 12.59
C HIS A 276 5.25 -3.46 14.04
N LEU A 277 5.37 -2.51 14.96
CA LEU A 277 5.18 -2.67 16.39
C LEU A 277 4.00 -1.82 16.83
N LEU A 278 3.20 -2.30 17.78
CA LEU A 278 2.14 -1.55 18.41
C LEU A 278 2.52 -1.28 19.87
N PHE A 279 2.49 -0.02 20.28
CA PHE A 279 2.69 0.42 21.66
C PHE A 279 1.32 0.73 22.25
N GLU A 280 0.75 -0.24 22.97
CA GLU A 280 -0.61 -0.13 23.49
C GLU A 280 -0.74 0.97 24.54
N GLY A 281 -1.91 1.60 24.63
CA GLY A 281 -2.19 2.69 25.59
C GLY A 281 -1.51 4.03 25.26
N SER A 282 -0.64 4.11 24.28
CA SER A 282 0.15 5.31 23.96
C SER A 282 -0.49 6.27 22.94
N ARG A 283 -1.73 6.00 22.50
CA ARG A 283 -2.41 6.78 21.44
C ARG A 283 -2.35 8.30 21.65
N ALA A 284 -2.48 8.77 22.89
CA ALA A 284 -2.54 10.18 23.22
C ALA A 284 -1.19 10.93 23.12
N LEU A 285 -0.09 10.20 22.90
CA LEU A 285 1.24 10.80 22.77
C LEU A 285 1.41 11.64 21.50
N ILE A 286 0.73 11.27 20.41
CA ILE A 286 0.76 12.01 19.15
C ILE A 286 -0.65 12.16 18.61
N SER A 287 -0.89 13.24 17.86
CA SER A 287 -2.21 13.54 17.30
C SER A 287 -2.38 13.10 15.84
N ARG A 288 -1.31 12.80 15.15
CA ARG A 288 -1.25 12.56 13.70
C ARG A 288 -0.17 11.55 13.32
N PRO A 289 -0.17 11.02 12.08
CA PRO A 289 0.94 10.23 11.58
C PRO A 289 2.22 11.07 11.52
N VAL A 290 3.29 10.56 12.10
CA VAL A 290 4.62 11.18 12.14
C VAL A 290 5.62 10.25 11.48
N GLY A 291 6.22 10.68 10.38
CA GLY A 291 7.27 9.94 9.68
C GLY A 291 8.66 10.48 9.99
N TRP A 292 9.61 9.62 10.34
CA TRP A 292 11.01 9.99 10.44
C TRP A 292 11.72 9.68 9.11
N ALA A 293 11.98 10.70 8.32
CA ALA A 293 12.42 10.56 6.92
C ALA A 293 13.68 9.71 6.77
N GLU A 294 14.73 9.99 7.58
CA GLU A 294 16.02 9.29 7.48
C GLU A 294 15.99 7.86 8.03
N ARG A 295 14.97 7.51 8.82
CA ARG A 295 14.81 6.19 9.44
C ARG A 295 13.76 5.31 8.76
N GLY A 296 12.98 5.85 7.83
CA GLY A 296 12.06 5.10 6.97
C GLY A 296 10.91 4.42 7.71
N PHE A 297 10.38 5.03 8.79
CA PHE A 297 9.21 4.54 9.50
C PHE A 297 8.23 5.66 9.86
N TYR A 298 6.99 5.25 10.13
CA TYR A 298 5.91 6.08 10.61
C TYR A 298 5.48 5.67 12.01
N MET A 299 5.11 6.63 12.83
CA MET A 299 4.38 6.49 14.08
C MET A 299 2.97 7.01 13.84
N THR A 300 1.94 6.17 13.99
CA THR A 300 0.54 6.55 13.74
C THR A 300 -0.29 6.28 14.98
N PRO A 301 -1.11 7.26 15.45
CA PRO A 301 -1.98 7.09 16.61
C PRO A 301 -3.20 6.23 16.23
N MET A 302 -3.07 4.91 16.42
CA MET A 302 -4.14 3.94 16.20
C MET A 302 -5.10 3.90 17.38
N ALA A 303 -6.26 3.26 17.21
CA ALA A 303 -7.27 3.11 18.26
C ALA A 303 -6.71 2.51 19.57
N ARG A 304 -5.80 1.53 19.48
CA ARG A 304 -5.20 0.83 20.62
C ARG A 304 -3.91 1.46 21.16
N GLY A 305 -3.24 2.33 20.40
CA GLY A 305 -1.94 2.89 20.76
C GLY A 305 -1.20 3.44 19.55
N VAL A 306 0.08 3.75 19.68
CA VAL A 306 0.93 4.17 18.56
C VAL A 306 1.45 2.95 17.81
N ARG A 307 1.12 2.86 16.53
CA ARG A 307 1.71 1.87 15.61
C ARG A 307 2.96 2.46 14.96
N VAL A 308 4.07 1.78 15.13
CA VAL A 308 5.33 2.09 14.47
C VAL A 308 5.51 1.13 13.29
N ALA A 309 5.34 1.63 12.08
CA ALA A 309 5.37 0.81 10.86
C ALA A 309 6.44 1.32 9.89
N GLY A 310 7.26 0.43 9.37
CA GLY A 310 8.31 0.83 8.43
C GLY A 310 9.14 -0.35 7.99
N THR A 311 10.39 -0.06 7.66
CA THR A 311 11.43 -0.98 7.19
C THR A 311 11.07 -1.73 5.90
N VAL A 312 12.08 -2.21 5.21
CA VAL A 312 11.97 -3.02 4.00
C VAL A 312 12.94 -4.19 4.09
N GLU A 313 12.40 -5.40 3.92
CA GLU A 313 13.23 -6.59 3.76
C GLU A 313 12.85 -7.30 2.45
N LEU A 314 13.84 -7.56 1.60
CA LEU A 314 13.67 -8.35 0.38
C LEU A 314 14.03 -9.81 0.69
N ALA A 315 13.00 -10.64 0.88
CA ALA A 315 13.15 -12.05 1.28
C ALA A 315 11.97 -12.93 0.84
N GLY A 316 11.29 -12.58 -0.24
CA GLY A 316 10.14 -13.32 -0.73
C GLY A 316 8.94 -13.32 0.23
N LEU A 317 8.12 -14.39 0.17
CA LEU A 317 6.89 -14.53 0.96
C LEU A 317 7.08 -15.33 2.27
N GLU A 318 8.30 -15.53 2.73
CA GLU A 318 8.57 -16.23 3.99
C GLU A 318 8.09 -15.41 5.20
N ARG A 319 7.60 -16.11 6.22
CA ARG A 319 7.01 -15.47 7.42
C ARG A 319 7.99 -15.34 8.59
N GLU A 320 9.21 -15.87 8.49
CA GLU A 320 10.23 -15.69 9.51
C GLU A 320 10.63 -14.22 9.63
N GLN A 321 10.51 -13.64 10.82
CA GLN A 321 10.80 -12.23 11.07
C GLN A 321 12.29 -11.97 11.26
N HIS A 322 12.73 -10.74 10.91
CA HIS A 322 14.11 -10.31 11.11
C HIS A 322 14.24 -9.51 12.43
N PRO A 323 14.87 -10.08 13.49
CA PRO A 323 14.92 -9.44 14.82
C PRO A 323 15.52 -8.04 14.78
N GLY A 324 16.63 -7.86 14.05
CA GLY A 324 17.32 -6.56 13.97
C GLY A 324 16.49 -5.43 13.35
N LEU A 325 15.51 -5.73 12.47
CA LEU A 325 14.59 -4.71 11.95
C LEU A 325 13.52 -4.33 12.97
N LEU A 326 13.09 -5.29 13.79
CA LEU A 326 12.16 -5.04 14.91
C LEU A 326 12.83 -4.21 16.01
N ASP A 327 14.07 -4.54 16.36
CA ASP A 327 14.88 -3.76 17.31
C ASP A 327 15.11 -2.34 16.83
N LEU A 328 15.42 -2.15 15.52
CA LEU A 328 15.54 -0.83 14.93
C LEU A 328 14.27 -0.01 15.10
N LEU A 329 13.10 -0.57 14.81
CA LEU A 329 11.82 0.11 15.01
C LEU A 329 11.59 0.45 16.47
N ARG A 330 11.86 -0.48 17.39
CA ARG A 330 11.69 -0.30 18.84
C ARG A 330 12.58 0.82 19.37
N PHE A 331 13.89 0.76 19.09
CA PHE A 331 14.83 1.74 19.63
C PHE A 331 14.67 3.14 19.00
N ALA A 332 14.49 3.19 17.66
CA ALA A 332 14.34 4.47 16.98
C ALA A 332 13.03 5.18 17.37
N SER A 333 11.92 4.45 17.48
CA SER A 333 10.64 5.04 17.88
C SER A 333 10.65 5.53 19.34
N LYS A 334 11.21 4.78 20.29
CA LYS A 334 11.37 5.22 21.70
C LYS A 334 12.28 6.44 21.80
N ARG A 335 13.29 6.55 20.93
CA ARG A 335 14.13 7.74 20.88
C ARG A 335 13.37 8.96 20.37
N ALA A 336 12.51 8.78 19.36
CA ALA A 336 11.70 9.86 18.82
C ALA A 336 10.53 10.25 19.73
N LEU A 337 9.95 9.29 20.44
CA LEU A 337 8.78 9.43 21.29
C LEU A 337 9.03 8.73 22.65
N PRO A 338 9.72 9.39 23.60
CA PRO A 338 10.20 8.75 24.85
C PRO A 338 9.07 8.19 25.74
N GLY A 339 7.86 8.67 25.59
CA GLY A 339 6.68 8.17 26.33
C GLY A 339 6.19 6.78 25.90
N LEU A 340 6.78 6.16 24.88
CA LEU A 340 6.41 4.80 24.44
C LEU A 340 6.85 3.77 25.48
N GLY A 341 5.93 2.90 25.90
CA GLY A 341 6.18 1.73 26.74
C GLY A 341 6.90 0.59 26.00
N GLU A 342 6.59 -0.66 26.37
CA GLU A 342 7.05 -1.81 25.61
C GLU A 342 6.04 -2.14 24.49
N PRO A 343 6.51 -2.57 23.31
CA PRO A 343 5.63 -2.91 22.21
C PRO A 343 4.95 -4.26 22.47
N SER A 344 3.73 -4.40 21.94
CA SER A 344 3.04 -5.68 21.81
C SER A 344 3.71 -6.54 20.72
N GLU A 345 3.12 -7.72 20.49
CA GLU A 345 3.57 -8.69 19.51
C GLU A 345 3.78 -8.08 18.11
N PRO A 346 4.94 -8.30 17.47
CA PRO A 346 5.25 -7.72 16.15
C PRO A 346 4.38 -8.31 15.05
N TRP A 347 4.22 -7.54 13.97
CA TRP A 347 3.51 -7.97 12.78
C TRP A 347 4.40 -7.82 11.53
N LEU A 348 4.22 -8.76 10.59
CA LEU A 348 4.87 -8.80 9.29
C LEU A 348 3.83 -8.82 8.19
N GLY A 349 3.99 -7.95 7.19
CA GLY A 349 3.18 -7.94 5.97
C GLY A 349 4.01 -7.89 4.70
N PHE A 350 3.36 -8.26 3.59
CA PHE A 350 3.98 -8.34 2.27
C PHE A 350 3.43 -7.25 1.37
N ARG A 351 4.23 -6.23 1.07
CA ARG A 351 3.88 -5.19 0.10
C ARG A 351 4.08 -5.72 -1.31
N PRO A 352 3.07 -5.67 -2.17
CA PRO A 352 3.17 -6.11 -3.56
C PRO A 352 3.92 -5.08 -4.39
N THR A 353 5.21 -5.29 -4.66
CA THR A 353 6.07 -4.27 -5.26
C THR A 353 6.49 -4.63 -6.66
N LEU A 354 6.36 -3.67 -7.57
CA LEU A 354 6.82 -3.76 -8.96
C LEU A 354 8.07 -2.90 -9.15
N PRO A 355 9.02 -3.32 -10.01
CA PRO A 355 10.31 -2.65 -10.13
C PRO A 355 10.21 -1.24 -10.72
N ASP A 356 9.14 -0.93 -11.44
CA ASP A 356 8.85 0.40 -12.01
C ASP A 356 8.09 1.33 -11.06
N GLY A 357 7.60 0.82 -9.93
CA GLY A 357 6.90 1.61 -8.92
C GLY A 357 5.43 1.89 -9.22
N LEU A 358 4.82 1.32 -10.27
CA LEU A 358 3.42 1.52 -10.62
C LEU A 358 2.59 0.24 -10.37
N PRO A 359 1.32 0.35 -9.95
CA PRO A 359 0.43 -0.81 -9.88
C PRO A 359 0.14 -1.37 -11.28
N VAL A 360 -0.31 -2.62 -11.34
CA VAL A 360 -0.89 -3.21 -12.55
C VAL A 360 -2.39 -3.02 -12.48
N MET A 361 -2.94 -2.28 -13.45
CA MET A 361 -4.38 -2.08 -13.61
C MET A 361 -4.74 -2.17 -15.10
N GLY A 362 -5.75 -2.97 -15.41
CA GLY A 362 -6.20 -3.18 -16.79
C GLY A 362 -6.63 -4.62 -17.04
N HIS A 363 -6.99 -4.90 -18.28
CA HIS A 363 -7.30 -6.27 -18.68
C HIS A 363 -6.05 -7.13 -18.80
N ALA A 364 -6.16 -8.41 -18.48
CA ALA A 364 -5.14 -9.40 -18.79
C ALA A 364 -4.86 -9.44 -20.29
N SER A 365 -3.61 -9.72 -20.68
CA SER A 365 -3.23 -9.80 -22.10
C SER A 365 -3.95 -10.91 -22.84
N GLY A 366 -4.24 -12.01 -22.15
CA GLY A 366 -4.92 -13.19 -22.71
C GLY A 366 -6.45 -13.11 -22.65
N SER A 367 -7.06 -12.18 -21.90
CA SER A 367 -8.53 -12.14 -21.79
C SER A 367 -9.04 -10.80 -21.25
N ARG A 368 -10.01 -10.21 -21.94
CA ARG A 368 -10.72 -9.02 -21.44
C ARG A 368 -11.67 -9.33 -20.27
N ARG A 369 -11.91 -10.59 -19.94
CA ARG A 369 -12.75 -11.01 -18.82
C ARG A 369 -12.01 -11.07 -17.50
N VAL A 370 -10.68 -10.98 -17.52
CA VAL A 370 -9.84 -10.87 -16.32
C VAL A 370 -9.32 -9.43 -16.23
N VAL A 371 -9.59 -8.78 -15.10
CA VAL A 371 -9.15 -7.43 -14.77
C VAL A 371 -8.14 -7.48 -13.62
N TYR A 372 -7.02 -6.82 -13.77
CA TYR A 372 -5.99 -6.71 -12.76
C TYR A 372 -6.11 -5.42 -11.95
N ALA A 373 -5.90 -5.52 -10.65
CA ALA A 373 -5.75 -4.41 -9.72
C ALA A 373 -4.82 -4.83 -8.57
N PHE A 374 -3.52 -4.93 -8.83
CA PHE A 374 -2.53 -5.35 -7.82
C PHE A 374 -1.20 -4.61 -7.98
N GLY A 375 -0.26 -4.83 -7.07
CA GLY A 375 1.07 -4.22 -7.16
C GLY A 375 1.14 -2.79 -6.63
N HIS A 376 0.23 -2.38 -5.72
CA HIS A 376 0.12 -1.02 -5.18
C HIS A 376 1.18 -0.67 -4.13
N GLN A 377 2.21 -1.47 -3.94
CA GLN A 377 3.32 -1.22 -3.01
C GLN A 377 2.83 -0.85 -1.60
N HIS A 378 3.30 0.28 -1.07
CA HIS A 378 2.94 0.82 0.24
C HIS A 378 1.71 1.75 0.21
N ILE A 379 1.15 2.04 -0.97
CA ILE A 379 0.03 2.99 -1.16
C ILE A 379 -1.30 2.31 -1.52
N GLY A 380 -1.42 0.98 -1.31
CA GLY A 380 -2.64 0.24 -1.59
C GLY A 380 -3.86 0.70 -0.79
N LEU A 381 -3.67 1.20 0.44
CA LEU A 381 -4.72 1.89 1.19
C LEU A 381 -5.16 3.15 0.44
N THR A 382 -4.24 4.02 0.09
CA THR A 382 -4.54 5.31 -0.56
C THR A 382 -5.24 5.12 -1.91
N LEU A 383 -4.78 4.16 -2.71
CA LEU A 383 -5.27 3.95 -4.07
C LEU A 383 -6.43 2.95 -4.19
N GLY A 384 -6.81 2.27 -3.11
CA GLY A 384 -7.83 1.21 -3.17
C GLY A 384 -9.15 1.67 -3.76
N GLY A 385 -9.66 2.82 -3.30
CA GLY A 385 -10.94 3.37 -3.77
C GLY A 385 -10.97 3.68 -5.27
N ILE A 386 -9.95 4.41 -5.75
CA ILE A 386 -9.87 4.75 -7.19
C ILE A 386 -9.60 3.51 -8.05
N SER A 387 -8.81 2.55 -7.55
CA SER A 387 -8.59 1.28 -8.25
C SER A 387 -9.90 0.50 -8.40
N GLY A 388 -10.74 0.50 -7.35
CA GLY A 388 -12.07 -0.12 -7.41
C GLY A 388 -12.98 0.52 -8.46
N ALA A 389 -13.00 1.85 -8.54
CA ALA A 389 -13.76 2.57 -9.56
C ALA A 389 -13.29 2.21 -10.99
N ILE A 390 -11.97 2.19 -11.21
CA ILE A 390 -11.37 1.79 -12.49
C ILE A 390 -11.74 0.34 -12.84
N VAL A 391 -11.69 -0.58 -11.88
CA VAL A 391 -12.10 -1.98 -12.08
C VAL A 391 -13.55 -2.08 -12.53
N ALA A 392 -14.46 -1.34 -11.90
CA ALA A 392 -15.88 -1.35 -12.29
C ALA A 392 -16.09 -0.80 -13.70
N ASP A 393 -15.36 0.27 -14.10
CA ASP A 393 -15.41 0.77 -15.47
C ASP A 393 -14.95 -0.28 -16.49
N LEU A 394 -13.84 -0.97 -16.21
CA LEU A 394 -13.30 -2.02 -17.09
C LEU A 394 -14.26 -3.20 -17.22
N VAL A 395 -14.87 -3.66 -16.13
CA VAL A 395 -15.84 -4.77 -16.14
C VAL A 395 -17.11 -4.38 -16.91
N ALA A 396 -17.56 -3.13 -16.78
CA ALA A 396 -18.71 -2.61 -17.49
C ALA A 396 -18.41 -2.22 -18.97
N GLY A 397 -17.15 -2.35 -19.41
CA GLY A 397 -16.72 -1.93 -20.75
C GLY A 397 -16.70 -0.41 -20.94
N ARG A 398 -16.73 0.38 -19.86
CA ARG A 398 -16.58 1.83 -19.92
C ARG A 398 -15.09 2.21 -20.01
N SER A 399 -14.82 3.37 -20.60
CA SER A 399 -13.49 3.96 -20.58
C SER A 399 -13.26 4.64 -19.23
N PRO A 400 -12.24 4.23 -18.44
CA PRO A 400 -11.88 4.94 -17.20
C PRO A 400 -11.50 6.40 -17.49
N ALA A 401 -11.75 7.28 -16.52
CA ALA A 401 -11.38 8.71 -16.61
C ALA A 401 -9.88 8.98 -16.61
N LEU A 402 -9.07 7.93 -16.57
CA LEU A 402 -7.60 7.96 -16.57
C LEU A 402 -7.07 7.03 -17.66
N ASP A 403 -6.07 7.49 -18.42
CA ASP A 403 -5.31 6.63 -19.33
C ASP A 403 -4.57 5.55 -18.54
N LEU A 404 -4.83 4.29 -18.85
CA LEU A 404 -4.23 3.14 -18.17
C LEU A 404 -2.94 2.62 -18.86
N GLY A 405 -2.43 3.27 -19.89
CA GLY A 405 -1.24 2.84 -20.60
C GLY A 405 -0.04 2.58 -19.69
N ALA A 406 0.21 3.51 -18.75
CA ALA A 406 1.29 3.40 -17.78
C ALA A 406 1.11 2.25 -16.75
N TYR A 407 -0.10 1.77 -16.54
CA TYR A 407 -0.43 0.72 -15.55
C TYR A 407 -0.72 -0.64 -16.20
N SER A 408 -0.71 -0.70 -17.53
CA SER A 408 -1.01 -1.92 -18.29
C SER A 408 -0.05 -3.06 -17.95
N PRO A 409 -0.53 -4.34 -17.85
CA PRO A 409 0.35 -5.49 -17.70
C PRO A 409 1.33 -5.64 -18.86
N ARG A 410 1.01 -5.13 -20.04
CA ARG A 410 1.83 -5.22 -21.26
C ARG A 410 3.09 -4.36 -21.26
N ARG A 411 3.33 -3.57 -20.19
CA ARG A 411 4.52 -2.73 -20.05
C ARG A 411 5.79 -3.52 -19.62
N PHE A 412 5.62 -4.81 -19.33
CA PHE A 412 6.70 -5.73 -18.94
C PHE A 412 7.05 -6.74 -20.12
#